data_2105501bb124f927342e65db1e3d737a
#
_entry.id   2105501bb124f927342e65db1e3d737a
#
_cell.length_a   1.000
_cell.length_b   1.000
_cell.length_c   1.000
_cell.angle_alpha   90.00
_cell.angle_beta   90.00
_cell.angle_gamma   90.00
#
_symmetry.space_group_name_H-M   'P 1'
#
loop_
_entity.id
_entity.type
_entity.pdbx_description
1 polymer ?
#
loop_
_entity_poly.entity_id
_entity_poly.type
_entity_poly.pdbx_seq_one_letter_code
_entity_poly.pdbx_strand_id
1 'polypeptide(L)'
;MLKLPFVLAFTAMTAFFWGIYGIVLHKGTLLMEHKDNFQGELGASLRAFVGVGLAYFLIAVLVPVALLNRKRETGYWSISGTIMSLFAGAVGALGALGVSMALAFKAQPIFVMPIVFGGAPVVNTLLTSYLNKSFKQIKPLFLVGMAMVAIGMIGVFVNKPQAKPHASAAASSAANANDPTDPTDRTAQTAQTDRGSNNWLAIGLSIAMAVLCWGSYGPFLHIGQTKMGGSRLRPFCCVGIAYFIIAVMVPVVSIESMSMHETSSYGLYGMLWAVLAGTCGAMGALGIILAFTYGGKPIFVMPLVFGFAPVINTLASIVEKGKFDNLNTLFGGSLLLGILGAVTVLLNAPKAAPHGKPNSPSNTDNKESVPKDISISPGASSPGVTSNPLSDSRPPSDSSDKSS
;
A
#
# COMPACT_ATOMS: atom_id res chain seq x y z
N MET A 1 4.56 2.43 -23.67
CA MET A 1 5.54 1.32 -23.73
C MET A 1 6.06 1.03 -22.34
N LEU A 2 6.23 -0.26 -21.97
CA LEU A 2 6.83 -0.70 -20.72
C LEU A 2 8.32 -0.33 -20.70
N LYS A 3 8.71 0.50 -19.73
CA LYS A 3 10.12 0.84 -19.51
C LYS A 3 10.65 -0.03 -18.34
N LEU A 4 10.92 -1.28 -18.63
CA LEU A 4 11.25 -2.32 -17.64
C LEU A 4 12.32 -1.92 -16.63
N PRO A 5 13.47 -1.29 -16.98
CA PRO A 5 14.47 -0.90 -15.99
C PRO A 5 13.94 0.06 -14.94
N PHE A 6 13.14 1.05 -15.34
CA PHE A 6 12.53 2.00 -14.40
C PHE A 6 11.47 1.34 -13.53
N VAL A 7 10.65 0.44 -14.09
CA VAL A 7 9.67 -0.32 -13.30
C VAL A 7 10.36 -1.15 -12.24
N LEU A 8 11.42 -1.88 -12.59
CA LEU A 8 12.19 -2.68 -11.66
C LEU A 8 12.87 -1.82 -10.59
N ALA A 9 13.49 -0.69 -10.95
CA ALA A 9 14.14 0.21 -10.02
C ALA A 9 13.15 0.77 -8.98
N PHE A 10 11.98 1.24 -9.41
CA PHE A 10 10.96 1.76 -8.49
C PHE A 10 10.28 0.67 -7.68
N THR A 11 10.12 -0.53 -8.23
CA THR A 11 9.66 -1.71 -7.50
C THR A 11 10.66 -2.10 -6.40
N ALA A 12 11.95 -2.11 -6.71
CA ALA A 12 13.01 -2.38 -5.75
C ALA A 12 13.08 -1.29 -4.64
N MET A 13 12.93 -0.01 -5.01
CA MET A 13 12.80 1.09 -4.06
C MET A 13 11.65 0.86 -3.08
N THR A 14 10.47 0.49 -3.59
CA THR A 14 9.31 0.19 -2.76
C THR A 14 9.58 -1.00 -1.83
N ALA A 15 10.13 -2.09 -2.36
CA ALA A 15 10.44 -3.28 -1.58
C ALA A 15 11.43 -2.98 -0.44
N PHE A 16 12.44 -2.14 -0.71
CA PHE A 16 13.40 -1.71 0.30
C PHE A 16 12.73 -0.91 1.42
N PHE A 17 12.04 0.17 1.08
CA PHE A 17 11.43 1.05 2.08
C PHE A 17 10.34 0.35 2.88
N TRP A 18 9.49 -0.45 2.24
CA TRP A 18 8.46 -1.21 2.95
C TRP A 18 9.05 -2.38 3.74
N GLY A 19 10.16 -2.97 3.26
CA GLY A 19 10.86 -4.02 4.00
C GLY A 19 11.40 -3.56 5.34
N ILE A 20 11.95 -2.35 5.44
CA ILE A 20 12.46 -1.79 6.69
C ILE A 20 11.39 -1.11 7.54
N TYR A 21 10.22 -0.79 6.98
CA TYR A 21 9.15 -0.03 7.65
C TYR A 21 8.77 -0.59 9.02
N GLY A 22 8.52 -1.91 9.12
CA GLY A 22 8.05 -2.54 10.34
C GLY A 22 9.06 -2.44 11.49
N ILE A 23 10.35 -2.57 11.20
CA ILE A 23 11.44 -2.47 12.18
C ILE A 23 11.56 -1.03 12.68
N VAL A 24 11.56 -0.07 11.75
CA VAL A 24 11.66 1.36 12.07
C VAL A 24 10.47 1.81 12.90
N LEU A 25 9.25 1.37 12.56
CA LEU A 25 8.03 1.66 13.31
C LEU A 25 8.08 1.07 14.72
N HIS A 26 8.49 -0.20 14.83
CA HIS A 26 8.62 -0.88 16.13
C HIS A 26 9.60 -0.14 17.05
N LYS A 27 10.75 0.27 16.50
CA LYS A 27 11.71 1.07 17.27
C LYS A 27 11.13 2.41 17.70
N GLY A 28 10.35 3.07 16.85
CA GLY A 28 9.61 4.28 17.19
C GLY A 28 8.64 4.05 18.35
N THR A 29 7.88 2.96 18.32
CA THR A 29 6.95 2.59 19.40
C THR A 29 7.68 2.33 20.72
N LEU A 30 8.77 1.56 20.70
CA LEU A 30 9.55 1.24 21.90
C LEU A 30 10.20 2.47 22.57
N LEU A 31 10.50 3.50 21.78
CA LEU A 31 11.11 4.76 22.27
C LEU A 31 10.08 5.82 22.65
N MET A 32 8.76 5.54 22.54
CA MET A 32 7.73 6.36 23.18
C MET A 32 7.73 6.08 24.68
N GLU A 33 7.55 7.13 25.47
CA GLU A 33 7.42 6.99 26.94
C GLU A 33 6.06 6.36 27.25
N HIS A 34 6.05 5.21 27.92
CA HIS A 34 4.82 4.52 28.28
C HIS A 34 4.99 3.60 29.51
N LYS A 35 3.89 3.35 30.20
CA LYS A 35 3.82 2.33 31.26
C LYS A 35 3.75 0.94 30.63
N ASP A 36 4.36 -0.04 31.30
CA ASP A 36 4.35 -1.44 30.84
C ASP A 36 3.00 -2.11 31.14
N ASN A 37 1.94 -1.57 30.52
CA ASN A 37 0.59 -2.13 30.53
C ASN A 37 -0.06 -1.99 29.16
N PHE A 38 -1.20 -2.64 28.94
CA PHE A 38 -1.87 -2.64 27.64
C PHE A 38 -2.21 -1.22 27.14
N GLN A 39 -2.70 -0.32 28.00
CA GLN A 39 -3.03 1.05 27.61
C GLN A 39 -1.79 1.86 27.24
N GLY A 40 -0.67 1.67 27.96
CA GLY A 40 0.61 2.31 27.64
C GLY A 40 1.15 1.84 26.29
N GLU A 41 1.18 0.55 26.04
CA GLU A 41 1.61 -0.05 24.77
C GLU A 41 0.73 0.42 23.58
N LEU A 42 -0.59 0.42 23.77
CA LEU A 42 -1.54 0.91 22.78
C LEU A 42 -1.34 2.40 22.53
N GLY A 43 -1.20 3.21 23.58
CA GLY A 43 -0.95 4.64 23.49
C GLY A 43 0.38 4.96 22.79
N ALA A 44 1.46 4.23 23.10
CA ALA A 44 2.75 4.36 22.42
C ALA A 44 2.64 4.03 20.93
N SER A 45 1.92 2.97 20.57
CA SER A 45 1.69 2.54 19.20
C SER A 45 0.85 3.55 18.41
N LEU A 46 -0.19 4.10 19.01
CA LEU A 46 -1.02 5.16 18.40
C LEU A 46 -0.22 6.45 18.20
N ARG A 47 0.63 6.85 19.16
CA ARG A 47 1.50 8.03 19.00
C ARG A 47 2.55 7.82 17.92
N ALA A 48 3.16 6.64 17.83
CA ALA A 48 4.05 6.31 16.73
C ALA A 48 3.31 6.38 15.37
N PHE A 49 2.07 5.93 15.35
CA PHE A 49 1.25 6.00 14.12
C PHE A 49 0.91 7.44 13.73
N VAL A 50 0.75 8.36 14.68
CA VAL A 50 0.66 9.81 14.39
C VAL A 50 1.91 10.30 13.63
N GLY A 51 3.10 9.90 14.06
CA GLY A 51 4.36 10.22 13.36
C GLY A 51 4.36 9.73 11.91
N VAL A 52 3.84 8.52 11.66
CA VAL A 52 3.67 7.98 10.31
C VAL A 52 2.74 8.87 9.48
N GLY A 53 1.58 9.24 10.02
CA GLY A 53 0.61 10.10 9.32
C GLY A 53 1.16 11.49 9.00
N LEU A 54 1.91 12.10 9.92
CA LEU A 54 2.57 13.39 9.69
C LEU A 54 3.58 13.31 8.55
N ALA A 55 4.41 12.27 8.49
CA ALA A 55 5.36 12.07 7.39
C ALA A 55 4.64 11.91 6.05
N TYR A 56 3.55 11.14 6.00
CA TYR A 56 2.73 11.02 4.79
C TYR A 56 2.13 12.37 4.38
N PHE A 57 1.65 13.17 5.33
CA PHE A 57 1.13 14.51 5.02
C PHE A 57 2.20 15.41 4.42
N LEU A 58 3.38 15.44 5.02
CA LEU A 58 4.50 16.26 4.52
C LEU A 58 4.93 15.82 3.11
N ILE A 59 5.13 14.52 2.90
CA ILE A 59 5.72 13.99 1.66
C ILE A 59 4.67 13.81 0.57
N ALA A 60 3.48 13.29 0.91
CA ALA A 60 2.47 12.92 -0.07
C ALA A 60 1.40 13.99 -0.30
N VAL A 61 1.32 15.05 0.52
CA VAL A 61 0.40 16.18 0.30
C VAL A 61 1.17 17.44 -0.05
N LEU A 62 2.03 17.93 0.85
CA LEU A 62 2.66 19.23 0.65
C LEU A 62 3.58 19.26 -0.57
N VAL A 63 4.39 18.21 -0.78
CA VAL A 63 5.27 18.13 -1.95
C VAL A 63 4.48 18.03 -3.26
N PRO A 64 3.50 17.11 -3.43
CA PRO A 64 2.67 17.08 -4.62
C PRO A 64 1.91 18.38 -4.88
N VAL A 65 1.32 19.00 -3.87
CA VAL A 65 0.61 20.27 -4.04
C VAL A 65 1.54 21.37 -4.56
N ALA A 66 2.75 21.50 -3.97
CA ALA A 66 3.74 22.48 -4.44
C ALA A 66 4.19 22.20 -5.89
N LEU A 67 4.34 20.93 -6.28
CA LEU A 67 4.73 20.55 -7.63
C LEU A 67 3.59 20.73 -8.64
N LEU A 68 2.35 20.43 -8.26
CA LEU A 68 1.16 20.64 -9.09
C LEU A 68 0.94 22.12 -9.39
N ASN A 69 1.15 23.01 -8.39
CA ASN A 69 1.06 24.45 -8.58
C ASN A 69 2.08 24.98 -9.61
N ARG A 70 3.21 24.30 -9.78
CA ARG A 70 4.21 24.63 -10.81
C ARG A 70 3.89 24.06 -12.20
N LYS A 71 2.70 23.49 -12.40
CA LYS A 71 2.23 22.89 -13.68
C LYS A 71 3.20 21.88 -14.31
N ARG A 72 3.95 21.13 -13.47
CA ARG A 72 4.98 20.19 -13.94
C ARG A 72 4.46 18.78 -14.26
N GLU A 73 3.15 18.57 -14.22
CA GLU A 73 2.57 17.27 -14.46
C GLU A 73 1.33 17.34 -15.37
N THR A 74 1.24 16.36 -16.28
CA THR A 74 0.05 16.08 -17.07
C THR A 74 -0.98 15.30 -16.24
N GLY A 75 -2.24 15.26 -16.70
CA GLY A 75 -3.34 14.61 -16.00
C GLY A 75 -4.32 15.64 -15.40
N TYR A 76 -5.41 15.14 -14.86
CA TYR A 76 -6.52 15.96 -14.37
C TYR A 76 -7.15 15.38 -13.11
N TRP A 77 -7.87 16.20 -12.36
CA TRP A 77 -8.70 15.71 -11.26
C TRP A 77 -10.01 15.15 -11.83
N SER A 78 -10.33 13.90 -11.46
CA SER A 78 -11.64 13.31 -11.76
C SER A 78 -12.26 12.81 -10.45
N ILE A 79 -13.56 12.98 -10.28
CA ILE A 79 -14.26 12.56 -9.05
C ILE A 79 -14.03 11.07 -8.79
N SER A 80 -14.20 10.23 -9.80
CA SER A 80 -14.04 8.79 -9.63
C SER A 80 -12.57 8.38 -9.41
N GLY A 81 -11.60 9.11 -9.98
CA GLY A 81 -10.17 8.91 -9.71
C GLY A 81 -9.80 9.33 -8.30
N THR A 82 -10.33 10.46 -7.82
CA THR A 82 -10.13 10.95 -6.45
C THR A 82 -10.70 9.97 -5.43
N ILE A 83 -11.93 9.50 -5.61
CA ILE A 83 -12.56 8.52 -4.71
C ILE A 83 -11.73 7.22 -4.67
N MET A 84 -11.31 6.68 -5.82
CA MET A 84 -10.50 5.47 -5.86
C MET A 84 -9.12 5.64 -5.21
N SER A 85 -8.50 6.81 -5.38
CA SER A 85 -7.20 7.12 -4.78
C SER A 85 -7.30 7.38 -3.27
N LEU A 86 -8.36 8.04 -2.80
CA LEU A 86 -8.66 8.19 -1.37
C LEU A 86 -8.94 6.83 -0.72
N PHE A 87 -9.73 5.99 -1.40
CA PHE A 87 -9.99 4.63 -0.92
C PHE A 87 -8.71 3.79 -0.86
N ALA A 88 -7.85 3.87 -1.90
CA ALA A 88 -6.54 3.25 -1.86
C ALA A 88 -5.71 3.76 -0.67
N GLY A 89 -5.68 5.08 -0.43
CA GLY A 89 -5.02 5.66 0.73
C GLY A 89 -5.59 5.17 2.06
N ALA A 90 -6.92 5.06 2.15
CA ALA A 90 -7.60 4.58 3.34
C ALA A 90 -7.24 3.12 3.67
N VAL A 91 -7.33 2.22 2.68
CA VAL A 91 -6.90 0.82 2.91
C VAL A 91 -5.40 0.73 3.17
N GLY A 92 -4.58 1.60 2.56
CA GLY A 92 -3.15 1.69 2.87
C GLY A 92 -2.91 2.04 4.34
N ALA A 93 -3.57 3.08 4.85
CA ALA A 93 -3.47 3.54 6.23
C ALA A 93 -4.04 2.53 7.24
N LEU A 94 -5.19 1.90 6.93
CA LEU A 94 -5.77 0.84 7.76
C LEU A 94 -4.86 -0.38 7.83
N GLY A 95 -4.19 -0.74 6.74
CA GLY A 95 -3.18 -1.79 6.75
C GLY A 95 -2.00 -1.46 7.66
N ALA A 96 -1.52 -0.22 7.62
CA ALA A 96 -0.46 0.25 8.51
C ALA A 96 -0.92 0.30 9.98
N LEU A 97 -2.19 0.68 10.23
CA LEU A 97 -2.80 0.58 11.57
C LEU A 97 -2.83 -0.88 12.06
N GLY A 98 -3.18 -1.84 11.17
CA GLY A 98 -3.14 -3.27 11.51
C GLY A 98 -1.76 -3.72 11.95
N VAL A 99 -0.69 -3.30 11.26
CA VAL A 99 0.68 -3.57 11.70
C VAL A 99 0.95 -2.93 13.06
N SER A 100 0.60 -1.65 13.25
CA SER A 100 0.78 -0.94 14.52
C SER A 100 0.06 -1.65 15.68
N MET A 101 -1.17 -2.11 15.46
CA MET A 101 -1.94 -2.86 16.47
C MET A 101 -1.30 -4.22 16.78
N ALA A 102 -0.84 -4.96 15.77
CA ALA A 102 -0.12 -6.22 16.00
C ALA A 102 1.11 -6.00 16.89
N LEU A 103 1.87 -4.90 16.67
CA LEU A 103 3.01 -4.53 17.48
C LEU A 103 2.61 -4.11 18.90
N ALA A 104 1.49 -3.38 19.07
CA ALA A 104 0.94 -3.03 20.38
C ALA A 104 0.55 -4.27 21.21
N PHE A 105 0.12 -5.34 20.55
CA PHE A 105 -0.11 -6.64 21.18
C PHE A 105 1.18 -7.48 21.38
N LYS A 106 2.36 -6.82 21.35
CA LYS A 106 3.69 -7.42 21.57
C LYS A 106 4.12 -8.44 20.49
N ALA A 107 3.50 -8.40 19.32
CA ALA A 107 4.01 -9.14 18.17
C ALA A 107 5.30 -8.49 17.64
N GLN A 108 6.23 -9.30 17.13
CA GLN A 108 7.51 -8.79 16.64
C GLN A 108 7.50 -8.63 15.11
N PRO A 109 8.17 -7.59 14.55
CA PRO A 109 8.22 -7.35 13.11
C PRO A 109 8.75 -8.54 12.30
N ILE A 110 9.68 -9.32 12.86
CA ILE A 110 10.32 -10.47 12.20
C ILE A 110 9.32 -11.55 11.75
N PHE A 111 8.14 -11.63 12.35
CA PHE A 111 7.09 -12.55 11.93
C PHE A 111 5.81 -11.84 11.44
N VAL A 112 5.48 -10.64 11.94
CA VAL A 112 4.34 -9.87 11.44
C VAL A 112 4.54 -9.53 9.96
N MET A 113 5.70 -8.96 9.61
CA MET A 113 5.93 -8.47 8.27
C MET A 113 5.98 -9.58 7.21
N PRO A 114 6.66 -10.75 7.43
CA PRO A 114 6.58 -11.85 6.47
C PRO A 114 5.16 -12.37 6.22
N ILE A 115 4.32 -12.46 7.27
CA ILE A 115 2.93 -12.90 7.12
C ILE A 115 2.13 -11.89 6.30
N VAL A 116 2.27 -10.59 6.61
CA VAL A 116 1.57 -9.51 5.89
C VAL A 116 1.99 -9.48 4.42
N PHE A 117 3.29 -9.45 4.16
CA PHE A 117 3.81 -9.39 2.80
C PHE A 117 3.63 -10.70 2.01
N GLY A 118 3.53 -11.84 2.69
CA GLY A 118 3.21 -13.11 2.04
C GLY A 118 1.74 -13.25 1.70
N GLY A 119 0.85 -12.78 2.56
CA GLY A 119 -0.60 -12.83 2.36
C GLY A 119 -1.13 -11.79 1.37
N ALA A 120 -0.57 -10.57 1.40
CA ALA A 120 -1.03 -9.47 0.56
C ALA A 120 -0.99 -9.76 -0.97
N PRO A 121 0.02 -10.45 -1.54
CA PRO A 121 0.01 -10.82 -2.96
C PRO A 121 -1.18 -11.71 -3.35
N VAL A 122 -1.58 -12.59 -2.45
CA VAL A 122 -2.73 -13.47 -2.66
C VAL A 122 -4.00 -12.64 -2.82
N VAL A 123 -4.25 -11.73 -1.86
CA VAL A 123 -5.38 -10.79 -1.90
C VAL A 123 -5.31 -9.91 -3.15
N ASN A 124 -4.13 -9.32 -3.43
CA ASN A 124 -3.93 -8.48 -4.62
C ASN A 124 -4.28 -9.22 -5.91
N THR A 125 -3.85 -10.46 -6.05
CA THR A 125 -4.08 -11.22 -7.29
C THR A 125 -5.54 -11.66 -7.42
N LEU A 126 -6.16 -12.09 -6.32
CA LEU A 126 -7.58 -12.44 -6.31
C LEU A 126 -8.43 -11.22 -6.67
N LEU A 127 -8.17 -10.08 -6.02
CA LEU A 127 -8.91 -8.84 -6.29
C LEU A 127 -8.68 -8.35 -7.73
N THR A 128 -7.43 -8.36 -8.21
CA THR A 128 -7.12 -7.97 -9.60
C THR A 128 -7.80 -8.89 -10.61
N SER A 129 -7.85 -10.20 -10.33
CA SER A 129 -8.53 -11.18 -11.19
C SER A 129 -10.05 -10.98 -11.19
N TYR A 130 -10.62 -10.60 -10.04
CA TYR A 130 -12.03 -10.25 -9.92
C TYR A 130 -12.37 -9.00 -10.74
N LEU A 131 -11.63 -7.92 -10.54
CA LEU A 131 -11.83 -6.64 -11.24
C LEU A 131 -11.67 -6.77 -12.76
N ASN A 132 -10.75 -7.61 -13.21
CA ASN A 132 -10.49 -7.86 -14.64
C ASN A 132 -11.33 -9.01 -15.22
N LYS A 133 -12.22 -9.62 -14.43
CA LYS A 133 -13.02 -10.81 -14.84
C LYS A 133 -12.17 -11.95 -15.40
N SER A 134 -10.96 -12.14 -14.84
CA SER A 134 -9.94 -13.07 -15.37
C SER A 134 -9.80 -14.37 -14.57
N PHE A 135 -10.75 -14.70 -13.70
CA PHE A 135 -10.72 -15.94 -12.90
C PHE A 135 -10.54 -17.22 -13.72
N LYS A 136 -11.14 -17.30 -14.90
CA LYS A 136 -11.00 -18.46 -15.81
C LYS A 136 -9.57 -18.65 -16.32
N GLN A 137 -8.69 -17.67 -16.13
CA GLN A 137 -7.29 -17.70 -16.54
C GLN A 137 -6.35 -18.11 -15.40
N ILE A 138 -6.90 -18.41 -14.20
CA ILE A 138 -6.11 -18.86 -13.04
C ILE A 138 -5.59 -20.25 -13.37
N LYS A 139 -4.26 -20.36 -13.42
CA LYS A 139 -3.57 -21.63 -13.67
C LYS A 139 -3.48 -22.46 -12.38
N PRO A 140 -3.48 -23.80 -12.46
CA PRO A 140 -3.26 -24.65 -11.27
C PRO A 140 -1.97 -24.30 -10.52
N LEU A 141 -0.89 -23.96 -11.22
CA LEU A 141 0.39 -23.59 -10.62
C LEU A 141 0.29 -22.28 -9.79
N PHE A 142 -0.63 -21.40 -10.13
CA PHE A 142 -0.95 -20.23 -9.30
C PHE A 142 -1.54 -20.65 -7.95
N LEU A 143 -2.46 -21.61 -7.93
CA LEU A 143 -3.06 -22.16 -6.70
C LEU A 143 -2.00 -22.88 -5.84
N VAL A 144 -1.07 -23.60 -6.47
CA VAL A 144 0.08 -24.20 -5.77
C VAL A 144 0.93 -23.10 -5.12
N GLY A 145 1.25 -22.03 -5.83
CA GLY A 145 1.96 -20.88 -5.26
C GLY A 145 1.22 -20.26 -4.06
N MET A 146 -0.10 -20.11 -4.14
CA MET A 146 -0.92 -19.63 -3.01
C MET A 146 -0.83 -20.57 -1.80
N ALA A 147 -0.91 -21.88 -2.02
CA ALA A 147 -0.78 -22.87 -0.96
C ALA A 147 0.63 -22.81 -0.31
N MET A 148 1.69 -22.67 -1.11
CA MET A 148 3.06 -22.49 -0.62
C MET A 148 3.20 -21.23 0.23
N VAL A 149 2.60 -20.10 -0.17
CA VAL A 149 2.55 -18.86 0.63
C VAL A 149 1.86 -19.15 1.96
N ALA A 150 0.67 -19.74 1.95
CA ALA A 150 -0.10 -20.01 3.17
C ALA A 150 0.67 -20.92 4.14
N ILE A 151 1.22 -22.04 3.64
CA ILE A 151 2.01 -22.98 4.45
C ILE A 151 3.29 -22.30 4.97
N GLY A 152 3.99 -21.55 4.12
CA GLY A 152 5.18 -20.80 4.52
C GLY A 152 4.89 -19.80 5.63
N MET A 153 3.76 -19.06 5.54
CA MET A 153 3.35 -18.10 6.57
C MET A 153 2.98 -18.77 7.89
N ILE A 154 2.23 -19.88 7.85
CA ILE A 154 1.92 -20.68 9.03
C ILE A 154 3.24 -21.20 9.66
N GLY A 155 4.17 -21.68 8.84
CA GLY A 155 5.47 -22.16 9.30
C GLY A 155 6.31 -21.06 9.96
N VAL A 156 6.35 -19.84 9.40
CA VAL A 156 7.01 -18.68 10.01
C VAL A 156 6.38 -18.35 11.36
N PHE A 157 5.05 -18.38 11.45
CA PHE A 157 4.34 -18.09 12.69
C PHE A 157 4.58 -19.14 13.78
N VAL A 158 4.55 -20.42 13.45
CA VAL A 158 4.73 -21.53 14.40
C VAL A 158 6.19 -21.64 14.86
N ASN A 159 7.15 -21.46 13.96
CA ASN A 159 8.58 -21.64 14.24
C ASN A 159 9.29 -20.33 14.63
N LYS A 160 8.55 -19.35 15.15
CA LYS A 160 9.14 -18.09 15.61
C LYS A 160 10.26 -18.30 16.63
N PRO A 161 11.35 -17.52 16.59
CA PRO A 161 12.37 -17.58 17.62
C PRO A 161 11.77 -17.24 18.99
N GLN A 162 11.81 -18.18 19.93
CA GLN A 162 11.41 -17.92 21.31
C GLN A 162 12.55 -17.19 22.03
N ALA A 163 12.23 -16.11 22.75
CA ALA A 163 13.17 -15.55 23.71
C ALA A 163 13.44 -16.61 24.77
N LYS A 164 14.71 -16.97 24.99
CA LYS A 164 15.06 -17.83 26.14
C LYS A 164 14.57 -17.08 27.40
N PRO A 165 13.86 -17.76 28.32
CA PRO A 165 13.55 -17.18 29.63
C PRO A 165 14.87 -16.70 30.23
N HIS A 166 14.91 -15.42 30.65
CA HIS A 166 16.06 -14.94 31.38
C HIS A 166 16.21 -15.80 32.63
N ALA A 167 17.40 -16.37 32.85
CA ALA A 167 17.72 -17.19 34.01
C ALA A 167 17.41 -16.50 35.36
N SER A 168 17.29 -15.15 35.35
CA SER A 168 16.87 -14.33 36.47
C SER A 168 15.41 -14.54 36.88
N ALA A 169 14.48 -14.82 35.92
CA ALA A 169 13.09 -15.11 36.25
C ALA A 169 12.93 -16.52 36.85
N ALA A 170 13.76 -17.47 36.43
CA ALA A 170 13.79 -18.81 37.02
C ALA A 170 14.38 -18.80 38.45
N ALA A 171 15.35 -17.93 38.72
CA ALA A 171 15.94 -17.78 40.06
C ALA A 171 14.97 -17.09 41.05
N SER A 172 14.19 -16.10 40.62
CA SER A 172 13.15 -15.48 41.49
C SER A 172 11.95 -16.38 41.72
N SER A 173 11.56 -17.21 40.73
CA SER A 173 10.50 -18.23 40.94
C SER A 173 10.93 -19.35 41.92
N ALA A 174 12.21 -19.72 41.89
CA ALA A 174 12.75 -20.75 42.79
C ALA A 174 12.92 -20.21 44.24
N ALA A 175 13.18 -18.90 44.38
CA ALA A 175 13.33 -18.26 45.69
C ALA A 175 11.98 -18.04 46.41
N ASN A 176 10.85 -17.88 45.71
CA ASN A 176 9.52 -17.66 46.25
C ASN A 176 8.69 -18.94 46.44
N ALA A 177 9.22 -20.13 46.12
CA ALA A 177 8.49 -21.39 46.21
C ALA A 177 8.36 -21.92 47.69
N ASN A 178 8.94 -21.24 48.67
CA ASN A 178 8.98 -21.71 50.04
C ASN A 178 8.03 -20.98 51.03
N ASP A 179 7.08 -20.15 50.51
CA ASP A 179 6.08 -19.53 51.40
C ASP A 179 4.64 -19.96 51.01
N PRO A 180 3.96 -20.81 51.84
CA PRO A 180 2.66 -21.40 51.46
C PRO A 180 1.44 -20.53 51.75
N THR A 181 1.55 -19.26 52.11
CA THR A 181 0.44 -18.55 52.82
C THR A 181 -0.16 -17.34 52.12
N ASP A 182 0.03 -17.10 50.83
CA ASP A 182 -0.69 -15.98 50.19
C ASP A 182 -1.64 -16.44 49.05
N PRO A 183 -3.00 -16.41 49.28
CA PRO A 183 -3.99 -16.74 48.26
C PRO A 183 -4.07 -15.73 47.10
N THR A 184 -3.47 -14.55 47.24
CA THR A 184 -3.51 -13.47 46.23
C THR A 184 -2.66 -13.76 45.01
N ASP A 185 -1.64 -14.62 45.12
CA ASP A 185 -0.73 -14.94 44.00
C ASP A 185 -1.35 -15.92 42.98
N ARG A 186 -2.34 -16.73 43.38
CA ARG A 186 -3.05 -17.62 42.44
C ARG A 186 -3.99 -16.88 41.50
N THR A 187 -4.58 -15.75 41.96
CA THR A 187 -5.46 -14.91 41.14
C THR A 187 -4.65 -14.12 40.08
N ALA A 188 -3.42 -13.73 40.40
CA ALA A 188 -2.52 -13.06 39.48
C ALA A 188 -2.03 -14.00 38.40
N GLN A 189 -1.73 -15.24 38.70
CA GLN A 189 -1.28 -16.23 37.69
C GLN A 189 -2.41 -16.67 36.76
N THR A 190 -3.64 -16.82 37.23
CA THR A 190 -4.81 -17.14 36.38
C THR A 190 -5.17 -15.96 35.47
N ALA A 191 -5.05 -14.72 35.96
CA ALA A 191 -5.26 -13.53 35.12
C ALA A 191 -4.19 -13.31 34.07
N GLN A 192 -2.96 -13.79 34.28
CA GLN A 192 -1.90 -13.79 33.28
C GLN A 192 -2.09 -14.86 32.17
N THR A 193 -2.64 -16.01 32.52
CA THR A 193 -2.91 -17.10 31.56
C THR A 193 -4.08 -16.74 30.64
N ASP A 194 -5.12 -16.08 31.16
CA ASP A 194 -6.27 -15.61 30.38
C ASP A 194 -5.92 -14.43 29.45
N ARG A 195 -5.00 -13.53 29.86
CA ARG A 195 -4.50 -12.46 28.98
C ARG A 195 -3.67 -12.95 27.82
N GLY A 196 -2.97 -14.08 27.95
CA GLY A 196 -2.19 -14.70 26.87
C GLY A 196 -3.07 -15.23 25.74
N SER A 197 -4.22 -15.81 26.06
CA SER A 197 -5.16 -16.37 25.07
C SER A 197 -5.83 -15.29 24.21
N ASN A 198 -6.23 -14.16 24.80
CA ASN A 198 -6.90 -13.07 24.07
C ASN A 198 -5.97 -12.28 23.13
N ASN A 199 -4.67 -12.22 23.41
CA ASN A 199 -3.71 -11.49 22.57
C ASN A 199 -3.50 -12.13 21.19
N TRP A 200 -3.56 -13.45 21.08
CA TRP A 200 -3.35 -14.15 19.79
C TRP A 200 -4.45 -13.86 18.79
N LEU A 201 -5.69 -13.78 19.23
CA LEU A 201 -6.81 -13.41 18.36
C LEU A 201 -6.65 -11.96 17.89
N ALA A 202 -6.31 -11.04 18.79
CA ALA A 202 -6.09 -9.64 18.45
C ALA A 202 -4.93 -9.46 17.48
N ILE A 203 -3.80 -10.16 17.69
CA ILE A 203 -2.67 -10.19 16.75
C ILE A 203 -3.11 -10.74 15.39
N GLY A 204 -3.82 -11.87 15.38
CA GLY A 204 -4.31 -12.51 14.16
C GLY A 204 -5.25 -11.61 13.35
N LEU A 205 -6.21 -10.95 14.01
CA LEU A 205 -7.14 -10.00 13.38
C LEU A 205 -6.41 -8.77 12.85
N SER A 206 -5.43 -8.25 13.60
CA SER A 206 -4.61 -7.11 13.19
C SER A 206 -3.78 -7.43 11.95
N ILE A 207 -3.17 -8.61 11.89
CA ILE A 207 -2.42 -9.11 10.74
C ILE A 207 -3.36 -9.35 9.55
N ALA A 208 -4.53 -9.97 9.77
CA ALA A 208 -5.52 -10.19 8.72
C ALA A 208 -6.00 -8.86 8.11
N MET A 209 -6.26 -7.85 8.94
CA MET A 209 -6.58 -6.49 8.48
C MET A 209 -5.46 -5.92 7.61
N ALA A 210 -4.20 -6.03 8.05
CA ALA A 210 -3.06 -5.56 7.26
C ALA A 210 -2.94 -6.28 5.91
N VAL A 211 -3.11 -7.61 5.88
CA VAL A 211 -3.07 -8.43 4.66
C VAL A 211 -4.15 -8.02 3.66
N LEU A 212 -5.40 -7.92 4.12
CA LEU A 212 -6.53 -7.57 3.27
C LEU A 212 -6.40 -6.14 2.74
N CYS A 213 -6.04 -5.20 3.59
CA CYS A 213 -5.91 -3.79 3.25
C CYS A 213 -4.75 -3.55 2.28
N TRP A 214 -3.53 -4.00 2.60
CA TRP A 214 -2.38 -3.79 1.72
C TRP A 214 -2.46 -4.62 0.43
N GLY A 215 -3.08 -5.80 0.48
CA GLY A 215 -3.36 -6.57 -0.74
C GLY A 215 -4.31 -5.84 -1.70
N SER A 216 -5.23 -5.05 -1.18
CA SER A 216 -6.19 -4.27 -1.97
C SER A 216 -5.64 -2.92 -2.46
N TYR A 217 -4.60 -2.40 -1.83
CA TYR A 217 -4.04 -1.07 -2.10
C TYR A 217 -3.64 -0.85 -3.56
N GLY A 218 -2.82 -1.76 -4.11
CA GLY A 218 -2.29 -1.63 -5.47
C GLY A 218 -3.35 -1.53 -6.57
N PRO A 219 -4.33 -2.44 -6.62
CA PRO A 219 -5.42 -2.38 -7.60
C PRO A 219 -6.21 -1.07 -7.56
N PHE A 220 -6.63 -0.62 -6.39
CA PHE A 220 -7.39 0.62 -6.26
C PHE A 220 -6.58 1.86 -6.61
N LEU A 221 -5.30 1.92 -6.19
CA LEU A 221 -4.39 3.00 -6.54
C LEU A 221 -4.19 3.10 -8.06
N HIS A 222 -4.00 1.96 -8.73
CA HIS A 222 -3.83 1.92 -10.18
C HIS A 222 -5.09 2.40 -10.91
N ILE A 223 -6.29 2.01 -10.46
CA ILE A 223 -7.55 2.50 -11.00
C ILE A 223 -7.65 4.02 -10.83
N GLY A 224 -7.37 4.52 -9.63
CA GLY A 224 -7.37 5.96 -9.33
C GLY A 224 -6.44 6.74 -10.24
N GLN A 225 -5.19 6.28 -10.37
CA GLN A 225 -4.18 6.88 -11.23
C GLN A 225 -4.60 6.90 -12.70
N THR A 226 -5.15 5.80 -13.22
CA THR A 226 -5.62 5.68 -14.60
C THR A 226 -6.76 6.66 -14.87
N LYS A 227 -7.72 6.76 -13.95
CA LYS A 227 -8.88 7.68 -14.05
C LYS A 227 -8.50 9.15 -13.93
N MET A 228 -7.31 9.46 -13.41
CA MET A 228 -6.74 10.81 -13.36
C MET A 228 -5.79 11.11 -14.53
N GLY A 229 -5.93 10.42 -15.66
CA GLY A 229 -5.09 10.62 -16.85
C GLY A 229 -3.63 10.20 -16.65
N GLY A 230 -3.37 9.23 -15.79
CA GLY A 230 -2.02 8.73 -15.48
C GLY A 230 -1.21 9.65 -14.57
N SER A 231 -1.85 10.64 -13.92
CA SER A 231 -1.21 11.53 -12.95
C SER A 231 -0.48 10.74 -11.86
N ARG A 232 0.66 11.22 -11.43
CA ARG A 232 1.45 10.65 -10.33
C ARG A 232 1.15 11.35 -9.01
N LEU A 233 1.11 12.66 -9.07
CA LEU A 233 1.03 13.52 -7.89
C LEU A 233 -0.37 13.55 -7.28
N ARG A 234 -1.42 13.54 -8.12
CA ARG A 234 -2.81 13.61 -7.64
C ARG A 234 -3.24 12.39 -6.82
N PRO A 235 -3.05 11.14 -7.31
CA PRO A 235 -3.31 9.97 -6.49
C PRO A 235 -2.46 9.92 -5.23
N PHE A 236 -1.19 10.36 -5.30
CA PHE A 236 -0.30 10.41 -4.15
C PHE A 236 -0.80 11.41 -3.09
N CYS A 237 -1.28 12.58 -3.53
CA CYS A 237 -1.92 13.56 -2.64
C CYS A 237 -3.14 12.96 -1.94
N CYS A 238 -4.01 12.23 -2.66
CA CYS A 238 -5.16 11.55 -2.06
C CYS A 238 -4.74 10.51 -1.01
N VAL A 239 -3.70 9.73 -1.30
CA VAL A 239 -3.13 8.77 -0.34
C VAL A 239 -2.66 9.48 0.93
N GLY A 240 -1.92 10.59 0.78
CA GLY A 240 -1.45 11.39 1.92
C GLY A 240 -2.57 11.98 2.78
N ILE A 241 -3.64 12.47 2.14
CA ILE A 241 -4.84 12.97 2.84
C ILE A 241 -5.51 11.85 3.64
N ALA A 242 -5.71 10.68 3.04
CA ALA A 242 -6.30 9.53 3.74
C ALA A 242 -5.44 9.06 4.92
N TYR A 243 -4.11 9.02 4.75
CA TYR A 243 -3.19 8.73 5.85
C TYR A 243 -3.27 9.79 6.96
N PHE A 244 -3.36 11.06 6.63
CA PHE A 244 -3.52 12.10 7.64
C PHE A 244 -4.79 11.91 8.47
N ILE A 245 -5.92 11.62 7.82
CA ILE A 245 -7.18 11.38 8.54
C ILE A 245 -7.06 10.14 9.44
N ILE A 246 -6.60 9.01 8.91
CA ILE A 246 -6.62 7.72 9.63
C ILE A 246 -5.44 7.60 10.59
N ALA A 247 -4.26 8.11 10.26
CA ALA A 247 -3.07 7.93 11.08
C ALA A 247 -2.76 9.12 12.00
N VAL A 248 -3.42 10.28 11.83
CA VAL A 248 -3.29 11.42 12.75
C VAL A 248 -4.60 11.66 13.49
N MET A 249 -5.69 11.97 12.75
CA MET A 249 -6.93 12.40 13.40
C MET A 249 -7.55 11.29 14.27
N VAL A 250 -7.62 10.06 13.75
CA VAL A 250 -8.20 8.94 14.51
C VAL A 250 -7.38 8.61 15.77
N PRO A 251 -6.03 8.43 15.72
CA PRO A 251 -5.24 8.21 16.93
C PRO A 251 -5.31 9.36 17.94
N VAL A 252 -5.26 10.61 17.51
CA VAL A 252 -5.35 11.77 18.41
C VAL A 252 -6.68 11.76 19.16
N VAL A 253 -7.80 11.55 18.45
CA VAL A 253 -9.13 11.45 19.08
C VAL A 253 -9.19 10.22 20.01
N SER A 254 -8.61 9.08 19.62
CA SER A 254 -8.60 7.87 20.45
C SER A 254 -7.78 8.05 21.74
N ILE A 255 -6.61 8.67 21.64
CA ILE A 255 -5.74 8.96 22.80
C ILE A 255 -6.46 9.87 23.80
N GLU A 256 -7.16 10.88 23.29
CA GLU A 256 -7.91 11.81 24.12
C GLU A 256 -9.13 11.13 24.78
N SER A 257 -9.95 10.46 23.97
CA SER A 257 -11.18 9.81 24.47
C SER A 257 -10.93 8.68 25.47
N MET A 258 -9.78 8.00 25.38
CA MET A 258 -9.39 6.91 26.27
C MET A 258 -8.46 7.38 27.41
N SER A 259 -8.24 8.69 27.57
CA SER A 259 -7.40 9.30 28.63
C SER A 259 -6.01 8.66 28.74
N MET A 260 -5.39 8.36 27.58
CA MET A 260 -4.09 7.67 27.53
C MET A 260 -2.89 8.57 27.90
N HIS A 261 -3.13 9.81 28.32
CA HIS A 261 -2.07 10.73 28.77
C HIS A 261 -1.39 10.29 30.07
N GLU A 262 -2.11 9.57 30.92
CA GLU A 262 -1.56 9.05 32.16
C GLU A 262 -0.67 7.81 31.97
N THR A 263 -0.82 7.11 30.85
CA THR A 263 -0.16 5.82 30.56
C THR A 263 0.93 5.90 29.55
N SER A 264 0.95 6.96 28.71
CA SER A 264 1.95 7.14 27.66
C SER A 264 2.11 8.62 27.29
N SER A 265 3.28 8.99 26.77
CA SER A 265 3.58 10.34 26.29
C SER A 265 4.40 10.33 25.00
N TYR A 266 4.55 11.49 24.37
CA TYR A 266 5.38 11.64 23.16
C TYR A 266 6.86 11.77 23.55
N GLY A 267 7.64 10.73 23.26
CA GLY A 267 9.10 10.79 23.34
C GLY A 267 9.68 11.36 22.04
N LEU A 268 10.60 12.31 22.13
CA LEU A 268 11.23 12.92 20.94
C LEU A 268 11.87 11.88 20.02
N TYR A 269 12.68 10.98 20.58
CA TYR A 269 13.34 9.93 19.79
C TYR A 269 12.33 8.94 19.20
N GLY A 270 11.28 8.59 19.94
CA GLY A 270 10.19 7.75 19.46
C GLY A 270 9.48 8.40 18.27
N MET A 271 9.19 9.71 18.35
CA MET A 271 8.57 10.46 17.27
C MET A 271 9.47 10.56 16.04
N LEU A 272 10.77 10.79 16.19
CA LEU A 272 11.72 10.84 15.07
C LEU A 272 11.76 9.50 14.30
N TRP A 273 11.81 8.38 15.03
CA TRP A 273 11.75 7.05 14.41
C TRP A 273 10.39 6.77 13.77
N ALA A 274 9.31 7.23 14.36
CA ALA A 274 7.96 7.09 13.79
C ALA A 274 7.79 7.90 12.50
N VAL A 275 8.31 9.14 12.46
CA VAL A 275 8.35 9.96 11.24
C VAL A 275 9.23 9.31 10.17
N LEU A 276 10.37 8.72 10.55
CA LEU A 276 11.21 7.96 9.63
C LEU A 276 10.47 6.74 9.06
N ALA A 277 9.69 6.01 9.89
CA ALA A 277 8.85 4.91 9.41
C ALA A 277 7.81 5.41 8.41
N GLY A 278 7.14 6.52 8.71
CA GLY A 278 6.19 7.14 7.78
C GLY A 278 6.84 7.61 6.48
N THR A 279 8.07 8.12 6.56
CA THR A 279 8.88 8.46 5.37
C THR A 279 9.15 7.22 4.52
N CYS A 280 9.55 6.10 5.13
CA CYS A 280 9.71 4.82 4.42
C CYS A 280 8.38 4.39 3.76
N GLY A 281 7.25 4.49 4.48
CA GLY A 281 5.93 4.20 3.94
C GLY A 281 5.58 5.05 2.71
N ALA A 282 5.75 6.37 2.82
CA ALA A 282 5.45 7.33 1.74
C ALA A 282 6.36 7.16 0.53
N MET A 283 7.66 6.92 0.75
CA MET A 283 8.63 6.65 -0.34
C MET A 283 8.32 5.34 -1.06
N GLY A 284 7.90 4.31 -0.34
CA GLY A 284 7.43 3.07 -0.94
C GLY A 284 6.17 3.27 -1.78
N ALA A 285 5.19 4.04 -1.29
CA ALA A 285 3.98 4.38 -2.04
C ALA A 285 4.30 5.17 -3.31
N LEU A 286 5.22 6.14 -3.23
CA LEU A 286 5.72 6.88 -4.39
C LEU A 286 6.38 5.96 -5.41
N GLY A 287 7.16 4.98 -4.95
CA GLY A 287 7.80 3.98 -5.81
C GLY A 287 6.79 3.18 -6.61
N ILE A 288 5.68 2.72 -6.01
CA ILE A 288 4.60 2.02 -6.73
C ILE A 288 3.97 2.93 -7.79
N ILE A 289 3.65 4.17 -7.45
CA ILE A 289 3.06 5.14 -8.37
C ILE A 289 3.99 5.39 -9.57
N LEU A 290 5.29 5.52 -9.31
CA LEU A 290 6.29 5.67 -10.37
C LEU A 290 6.43 4.41 -11.20
N ALA A 291 6.45 3.22 -10.60
CA ALA A 291 6.45 1.96 -11.34
C ALA A 291 5.25 1.85 -12.29
N PHE A 292 4.04 2.19 -11.83
CA PHE A 292 2.84 2.22 -12.66
C PHE A 292 2.94 3.25 -13.80
N THR A 293 3.52 4.42 -13.54
CA THR A 293 3.75 5.46 -14.55
C THR A 293 4.62 4.96 -15.72
N TYR A 294 5.61 4.13 -15.44
CA TYR A 294 6.48 3.54 -16.47
C TYR A 294 5.93 2.25 -17.09
N GLY A 295 4.65 1.97 -16.88
CA GLY A 295 3.92 0.85 -17.50
C GLY A 295 3.86 -0.41 -16.64
N GLY A 296 4.31 -0.33 -15.39
CA GLY A 296 4.07 -1.38 -14.39
C GLY A 296 2.58 -1.60 -14.17
N LYS A 297 2.19 -2.83 -13.84
CA LYS A 297 0.81 -3.18 -13.48
C LYS A 297 0.78 -3.86 -12.12
N PRO A 298 -0.29 -3.69 -11.33
CA PRO A 298 -0.40 -4.29 -9.99
C PRO A 298 -0.15 -5.79 -9.97
N ILE A 299 -0.56 -6.48 -11.04
CA ILE A 299 -0.46 -7.94 -11.16
C ILE A 299 0.98 -8.48 -11.09
N PHE A 300 1.99 -7.67 -11.42
CA PHE A 300 3.40 -8.09 -11.31
C PHE A 300 4.24 -7.17 -10.40
N VAL A 301 3.92 -5.87 -10.30
CA VAL A 301 4.64 -4.95 -9.41
C VAL A 301 4.42 -5.33 -7.95
N MET A 302 3.15 -5.54 -7.55
CA MET A 302 2.83 -5.82 -6.14
C MET A 302 3.40 -7.16 -5.65
N PRO A 303 3.29 -8.29 -6.40
CA PRO A 303 3.96 -9.53 -6.00
C PRO A 303 5.49 -9.42 -5.90
N LEU A 304 6.14 -8.64 -6.76
CA LEU A 304 7.59 -8.40 -6.64
C LEU A 304 7.92 -7.65 -5.33
N VAL A 305 7.19 -6.57 -5.03
CA VAL A 305 7.36 -5.82 -3.78
C VAL A 305 7.15 -6.75 -2.59
N PHE A 306 6.04 -7.45 -2.55
CA PHE A 306 5.68 -8.33 -1.43
C PHE A 306 6.56 -9.59 -1.34
N GLY A 307 7.19 -10.00 -2.43
CA GLY A 307 8.17 -11.09 -2.41
C GLY A 307 9.52 -10.68 -1.83
N PHE A 308 10.00 -9.46 -2.15
CA PHE A 308 11.32 -8.99 -1.70
C PHE A 308 11.29 -8.26 -0.34
N ALA A 309 10.20 -7.57 0.00
CA ALA A 309 10.10 -6.84 1.26
C ALA A 309 10.28 -7.74 2.52
N PRO A 310 9.72 -8.97 2.61
CA PRO A 310 9.98 -9.85 3.74
C PRO A 310 11.44 -10.27 3.88
N VAL A 311 12.13 -10.46 2.76
CA VAL A 311 13.56 -10.79 2.76
C VAL A 311 14.35 -9.65 3.38
N ILE A 312 14.09 -8.43 2.92
CA ILE A 312 14.72 -7.21 3.44
C ILE A 312 14.40 -7.04 4.92
N ASN A 313 13.13 -7.21 5.32
CA ASN A 313 12.72 -7.13 6.72
C ASN A 313 13.44 -8.17 7.59
N THR A 314 13.54 -9.40 7.13
CA THR A 314 14.22 -10.48 7.88
C THR A 314 15.70 -10.17 8.04
N LEU A 315 16.38 -9.81 6.96
CA LEU A 315 17.81 -9.45 7.00
C LEU A 315 18.06 -8.26 7.94
N ALA A 316 17.26 -7.20 7.83
CA ALA A 316 17.38 -6.04 8.69
C ALA A 316 17.09 -6.35 10.16
N SER A 317 16.09 -7.22 10.44
CA SER A 317 15.79 -7.68 11.82
C SER A 317 16.92 -8.52 12.43
N ILE A 318 17.59 -9.33 11.62
CA ILE A 318 18.75 -10.13 12.05
C ILE A 318 19.91 -9.19 12.39
N VAL A 319 20.20 -8.21 11.52
CA VAL A 319 21.25 -7.21 11.75
C VAL A 319 20.97 -6.39 13.01
N GLU A 320 19.73 -5.94 13.21
CA GLU A 320 19.34 -5.16 14.39
C GLU A 320 19.55 -5.93 15.69
N LYS A 321 19.20 -7.21 15.73
CA LYS A 321 19.28 -8.04 16.94
C LYS A 321 20.65 -8.65 17.18
N GLY A 322 21.54 -8.64 16.18
CA GLY A 322 22.90 -9.20 16.27
C GLY A 322 22.94 -10.71 16.63
N LYS A 323 21.84 -11.45 16.45
CA LYS A 323 21.67 -12.84 16.89
C LYS A 323 21.29 -13.73 15.72
N PHE A 324 22.32 -14.22 15.01
CA PHE A 324 22.14 -15.26 13.99
C PHE A 324 21.87 -16.66 14.62
N ASP A 325 22.30 -16.88 15.86
CA ASP A 325 22.34 -18.21 16.50
C ASP A 325 20.95 -18.76 16.93
N ASN A 326 19.91 -17.94 16.93
CA ASN A 326 18.56 -18.34 17.34
C ASN A 326 17.58 -18.59 16.18
N LEU A 327 18.06 -18.57 14.94
CA LEU A 327 17.23 -18.89 13.79
C LEU A 327 17.08 -20.40 13.64
N ASN A 328 15.89 -20.91 13.96
CA ASN A 328 15.56 -22.31 13.69
C ASN A 328 15.54 -22.53 12.18
N THR A 329 16.15 -23.62 11.72
CA THR A 329 16.15 -24.07 10.31
C THR A 329 14.73 -24.12 9.73
N LEU A 330 13.72 -24.52 10.54
CA LEU A 330 12.33 -24.56 10.14
C LEU A 330 11.75 -23.16 9.88
N PHE A 331 12.15 -22.14 10.64
CA PHE A 331 11.77 -20.75 10.36
C PHE A 331 12.32 -20.29 9.02
N GLY A 332 13.61 -20.51 8.78
CA GLY A 332 14.26 -20.17 7.51
C GLY A 332 13.65 -20.90 6.31
N GLY A 333 13.40 -22.21 6.45
CA GLY A 333 12.73 -23.03 5.44
C GLY A 333 11.30 -22.56 5.15
N SER A 334 10.54 -22.19 6.18
CA SER A 334 9.18 -21.65 6.05
C SER A 334 9.17 -20.30 5.34
N LEU A 335 10.11 -19.41 5.67
CA LEU A 335 10.27 -18.12 5.00
C LEU A 335 10.62 -18.31 3.52
N LEU A 336 11.56 -19.21 3.21
CA LEU A 336 11.93 -19.53 1.83
C LEU A 336 10.74 -20.12 1.06
N LEU A 337 9.96 -21.01 1.65
CA LEU A 337 8.76 -21.58 1.06
C LEU A 337 7.74 -20.48 0.72
N GLY A 338 7.52 -19.52 1.64
CA GLY A 338 6.65 -18.36 1.42
C GLY A 338 7.12 -17.48 0.25
N ILE A 339 8.44 -17.20 0.18
CA ILE A 339 9.04 -16.43 -0.92
C ILE A 339 8.89 -17.16 -2.27
N LEU A 340 9.22 -18.45 -2.32
CA LEU A 340 9.05 -19.28 -3.52
C LEU A 340 7.59 -19.35 -3.95
N GLY A 341 6.67 -19.45 -2.98
CA GLY A 341 5.23 -19.36 -3.22
C GLY A 341 4.83 -18.01 -3.85
N ALA A 342 5.30 -16.89 -3.31
CA ALA A 342 5.02 -15.56 -3.83
C ALA A 342 5.57 -15.38 -5.27
N VAL A 343 6.77 -15.88 -5.56
CA VAL A 343 7.36 -15.91 -6.91
C VAL A 343 6.51 -16.76 -7.86
N THR A 344 6.06 -17.93 -7.39
CA THR A 344 5.20 -18.83 -8.18
C THR A 344 3.85 -18.18 -8.50
N VAL A 345 3.23 -17.50 -7.52
CA VAL A 345 2.02 -16.69 -7.72
C VAL A 345 2.26 -15.62 -8.78
N LEU A 346 3.37 -14.89 -8.69
CA LEU A 346 3.75 -13.84 -9.64
C LEU A 346 3.88 -14.37 -11.07
N LEU A 347 4.63 -15.45 -11.27
CA LEU A 347 4.92 -16.00 -12.60
C LEU A 347 3.67 -16.59 -13.26
N ASN A 348 2.70 -17.02 -12.47
CA ASN A 348 1.47 -17.66 -12.96
C ASN A 348 0.22 -16.79 -12.78
N ALA A 349 0.40 -15.52 -12.40
CA ALA A 349 -0.72 -14.58 -12.26
C ALA A 349 -1.50 -14.45 -13.59
N PRO A 350 -2.84 -14.38 -13.53
CA PRO A 350 -3.67 -14.22 -14.73
C PRO A 350 -3.25 -12.96 -15.50
N LYS A 351 -3.04 -13.09 -16.81
CA LYS A 351 -2.76 -11.94 -17.68
C LYS A 351 -4.04 -11.13 -17.80
N ALA A 352 -3.96 -9.81 -17.54
CA ALA A 352 -5.09 -8.93 -17.81
C ALA A 352 -5.53 -9.10 -19.27
N ALA A 353 -6.84 -9.33 -19.48
CA ALA A 353 -7.39 -9.33 -20.84
C ALA A 353 -7.01 -8.00 -21.53
N PRO A 354 -6.66 -8.02 -22.82
CA PRO A 354 -6.47 -6.79 -23.57
C PRO A 354 -7.74 -5.97 -23.43
N HIS A 355 -7.65 -4.76 -22.90
CA HIS A 355 -8.79 -3.84 -22.96
C HIS A 355 -9.17 -3.71 -24.44
N GLY A 356 -10.38 -4.13 -24.78
CA GLY A 356 -10.93 -3.94 -26.11
C GLY A 356 -10.70 -2.49 -26.50
N LYS A 357 -10.21 -2.28 -27.72
CA LYS A 357 -10.14 -0.96 -28.32
C LYS A 357 -11.47 -0.28 -28.09
N PRO A 358 -11.52 1.02 -27.74
CA PRO A 358 -12.78 1.75 -27.77
C PRO A 358 -13.45 1.44 -29.11
N ASN A 359 -14.67 0.95 -29.08
CA ASN A 359 -15.46 0.76 -30.28
C ASN A 359 -15.44 2.10 -31.02
N SER A 360 -14.75 2.16 -32.14
CA SER A 360 -14.98 3.18 -33.12
C SER A 360 -16.47 3.15 -33.42
N PRO A 361 -17.16 4.29 -33.47
CA PRO A 361 -18.58 4.28 -33.83
C PRO A 361 -18.67 3.53 -35.16
N SER A 362 -19.41 2.43 -35.13
CA SER A 362 -19.80 1.71 -36.35
C SER A 362 -20.54 2.71 -37.22
N ASN A 363 -19.91 3.11 -38.33
CA ASN A 363 -20.63 3.67 -39.46
C ASN A 363 -21.65 2.61 -39.87
N THR A 364 -22.84 2.74 -39.42
CA THR A 364 -24.01 2.08 -40.00
C THR A 364 -24.20 2.76 -41.35
N ASP A 365 -23.61 2.16 -42.38
CA ASP A 365 -24.00 2.43 -43.75
C ASP A 365 -25.49 2.12 -43.86
N ASN A 366 -26.30 3.15 -43.78
CA ASN A 366 -27.67 3.15 -44.31
C ASN A 366 -27.60 2.96 -45.80
N LYS A 367 -27.61 1.72 -46.25
CA LYS A 367 -28.06 1.40 -47.59
C LYS A 367 -29.54 1.62 -47.63
N GLU A 368 -29.95 2.84 -47.91
CA GLU A 368 -31.27 3.18 -48.35
C GLU A 368 -31.46 2.61 -49.76
N SER A 369 -32.27 1.60 -49.90
CA SER A 369 -32.71 1.00 -51.13
C SER A 369 -33.52 2.01 -51.93
N VAL A 370 -32.91 2.53 -53.02
CA VAL A 370 -33.59 3.33 -54.04
C VAL A 370 -34.37 2.36 -54.96
N PRO A 371 -35.68 2.54 -55.17
CA PRO A 371 -36.43 1.81 -56.18
C PRO A 371 -36.05 2.29 -57.58
N LYS A 372 -35.69 1.35 -58.46
CA LYS A 372 -35.64 1.55 -59.90
C LYS A 372 -37.07 1.76 -60.42
N ASP A 373 -37.18 2.74 -61.28
CA ASP A 373 -37.99 2.96 -62.48
C ASP A 373 -38.53 4.37 -62.50
N ILE A 374 -38.02 5.13 -63.48
CA ILE A 374 -38.77 5.85 -64.52
C ILE A 374 -37.74 6.51 -65.47
N SER A 375 -37.75 6.00 -66.69
CA SER A 375 -37.14 6.60 -67.87
C SER A 375 -37.88 7.88 -68.29
N ILE A 376 -37.15 8.95 -68.68
CA ILE A 376 -37.52 9.85 -69.82
C ILE A 376 -36.30 10.71 -70.18
N SER A 377 -36.05 10.80 -71.48
CA SER A 377 -34.97 11.37 -72.23
C SER A 377 -35.11 12.89 -72.52
N PRO A 378 -34.27 13.51 -73.32
CA PRO A 378 -33.47 14.69 -72.93
C PRO A 378 -33.95 16.00 -73.63
N GLY A 379 -33.51 17.13 -73.12
CA GLY A 379 -33.80 18.41 -73.82
C GLY A 379 -33.09 19.62 -73.18
N ALA A 380 -32.02 19.99 -73.87
CA ALA A 380 -31.61 21.33 -74.30
C ALA A 380 -31.24 22.46 -73.29
N SER A 381 -30.04 22.93 -73.56
CA SER A 381 -29.58 24.32 -73.66
C SER A 381 -29.12 25.09 -72.39
N SER A 382 -27.79 25.30 -72.38
CA SER A 382 -27.07 26.47 -71.84
C SER A 382 -27.61 27.80 -72.48
N PRO A 383 -27.21 29.03 -72.10
CA PRO A 383 -25.87 29.44 -71.65
C PRO A 383 -25.87 30.66 -70.69
N GLY A 384 -24.63 31.07 -70.27
CA GLY A 384 -24.26 32.44 -70.02
C GLY A 384 -23.65 32.73 -68.66
N VAL A 385 -22.33 32.76 -68.48
CA VAL A 385 -21.36 33.90 -68.63
C VAL A 385 -21.63 34.98 -67.56
N THR A 386 -20.72 35.19 -66.60
CA THR A 386 -19.62 36.17 -66.56
C THR A 386 -19.04 36.22 -65.15
N SER A 387 -17.74 35.98 -65.01
CA SER A 387 -16.61 36.89 -64.73
C SER A 387 -16.56 37.59 -63.36
N ASN A 388 -15.52 37.24 -62.69
CA ASN A 388 -14.55 37.94 -61.83
C ASN A 388 -14.47 39.50 -61.90
N PRO A 389 -13.65 40.26 -61.14
CA PRO A 389 -12.74 39.93 -60.01
C PRO A 389 -12.55 41.04 -58.92
N LEU A 390 -11.66 40.76 -57.94
CA LEU A 390 -10.66 41.63 -57.30
C LEU A 390 -11.07 42.89 -56.49
N SER A 391 -10.56 42.90 -55.23
CA SER A 391 -9.64 43.91 -54.63
C SER A 391 -9.48 43.59 -53.15
N ASP A 392 -8.35 43.16 -52.61
CA ASP A 392 -7.09 43.85 -52.35
C ASP A 392 -7.26 45.13 -51.55
N SER A 393 -6.84 45.12 -50.25
CA SER A 393 -6.15 46.22 -49.60
C SER A 393 -5.71 45.85 -48.17
N ARG A 394 -4.41 45.74 -48.03
CA ARG A 394 -3.61 45.98 -46.81
C ARG A 394 -3.09 47.41 -46.86
N PRO A 395 -2.32 47.89 -45.81
CA PRO A 395 -2.57 48.33 -44.45
C PRO A 395 -2.34 49.90 -44.38
N PRO A 396 -2.11 50.53 -43.21
CA PRO A 396 -0.73 50.76 -42.75
C PRO A 396 -0.52 50.82 -41.22
N SER A 397 0.71 50.68 -40.84
CA SER A 397 1.46 51.01 -39.67
C SER A 397 1.41 52.48 -39.26
N ASP A 398 1.54 52.72 -37.93
CA ASP A 398 2.48 53.71 -37.32
C ASP A 398 2.18 53.76 -35.81
N SER A 399 3.09 53.53 -34.98
CA SER A 399 4.25 54.22 -34.39
C SER A 399 3.90 55.21 -33.26
N SER A 400 4.77 55.11 -32.24
CA SER A 400 5.12 56.11 -31.24
C SER A 400 4.13 56.29 -30.07
N ASP A 401 4.48 56.48 -28.83
CA ASP A 401 5.73 56.82 -28.15
C ASP A 401 5.40 56.98 -26.66
N LYS A 402 6.38 56.65 -25.80
CA LYS A 402 6.76 57.28 -24.52
C LYS A 402 5.87 57.35 -23.27
N SER A 403 6.54 56.81 -22.24
CA SER A 403 6.78 57.41 -20.91
C SER A 403 5.65 57.49 -19.88
N SER A 404 5.74 56.79 -18.82
CA SER A 404 6.25 57.11 -17.49
C SER A 404 6.35 55.84 -16.65
#